data_fcc9ac994c37a6569752790bf9a92bf5
#
_entry.id   fcc9ac994c37a6569752790bf9a92bf5
#
_cell.length_a   1.000
_cell.length_b   1.000
_cell.length_c   1.000
_cell.angle_alpha   90.00
_cell.angle_beta   90.00
_cell.angle_gamma   90.00
#
_symmetry.space_group_name_H-M   'P 1'
#
loop_
_entity.id
_entity.type
_entity.pdbx_description
1 polymer ?
#
loop_
_entity_poly.entity_id
_entity_poly.type
_entity_poly.pdbx_seq_one_letter_code
_entity_poly.pdbx_strand_id
1 'polypeptide(L)'
;MTYLYWFKNYAWSDKIRKISWKLKAWDLFLLWDEYYLSLGEEIPFFEQYVYEIREPESKFQLIEKKLISKETIQLINYMVYERYCPYYNVMKYFLPQEIDKLIERKQGKQKISPFLKGACPASAGVVEGQGIFINEKVKACLFTQWQTLIVFPDLWTLINMTDDEFRKQKWVDTLLSTNTQNQKDKSRRNIKQWNTKVIFATHSEIYQDYADLKKIIIFYPHKRYYSNQQDPRYKTLAVVQKMKEIYDCELQIVEN
;
A
#
# COMPACT_ATOMS: atom_id res chain seq x y z
N MET A 1 -0.33 -26.17 -11.40
CA MET A 1 0.62 -25.16 -11.90
C MET A 1 0.46 -23.88 -11.07
N THR A 2 1.54 -23.13 -10.84
CA THR A 2 1.48 -21.90 -10.06
C THR A 2 2.14 -20.78 -10.84
N TYR A 3 1.54 -19.61 -10.81
CA TYR A 3 2.13 -18.38 -11.33
C TYR A 3 2.87 -17.65 -10.23
N LEU A 4 4.02 -17.07 -10.57
CA LEU A 4 4.93 -16.40 -9.65
C LEU A 4 5.21 -14.98 -10.14
N TYR A 5 5.18 -14.01 -9.22
CA TYR A 5 5.68 -12.67 -9.46
C TYR A 5 7.14 -12.58 -9.01
N TRP A 6 8.03 -12.22 -9.92
CA TRP A 6 9.45 -12.13 -9.69
C TRP A 6 9.87 -10.70 -9.32
N PHE A 7 10.60 -10.54 -8.23
CA PHE A 7 10.97 -9.22 -7.71
C PHE A 7 12.20 -8.59 -8.35
N LYS A 8 12.98 -9.32 -9.16
CA LYS A 8 14.19 -8.78 -9.75
C LYS A 8 13.91 -7.60 -10.68
N ASN A 9 14.80 -6.61 -10.66
CA ASN A 9 14.64 -5.34 -11.33
C ASN A 9 15.07 -5.40 -12.81
N TYR A 10 14.35 -6.20 -13.63
CA TYR A 10 14.52 -6.25 -15.07
C TYR A 10 13.31 -5.65 -15.82
N ALA A 11 13.47 -5.54 -17.16
CA ALA A 11 12.46 -4.99 -18.04
C ALA A 11 11.05 -5.53 -17.75
N TRP A 12 10.09 -4.69 -17.88
CA TRP A 12 8.70 -4.77 -17.43
C TRP A 12 7.91 -6.02 -17.87
N SER A 13 8.35 -6.68 -18.95
CA SER A 13 7.67 -7.84 -19.55
C SER A 13 7.93 -9.18 -18.86
N ASP A 14 8.97 -9.27 -18.01
CA ASP A 14 9.52 -10.56 -17.60
C ASP A 14 9.25 -10.95 -16.15
N LYS A 15 8.26 -10.33 -15.53
CA LYS A 15 8.02 -10.48 -14.09
C LYS A 15 7.16 -11.68 -13.71
N ILE A 16 6.39 -12.23 -14.64
CA ILE A 16 5.54 -13.39 -14.37
C ILE A 16 6.23 -14.67 -14.83
N ARG A 17 6.30 -15.62 -13.94
CA ARG A 17 6.85 -16.97 -14.16
C ARG A 17 5.77 -18.01 -13.92
N LYS A 18 5.89 -19.15 -14.56
CA LYS A 18 5.01 -20.30 -14.38
C LYS A 18 5.82 -21.50 -13.96
N ILE A 19 5.30 -22.29 -13.03
CA ILE A 19 5.95 -23.48 -12.50
C ILE A 19 4.95 -24.63 -12.37
N SER A 20 5.41 -25.85 -12.53
CA SER A 20 4.58 -27.06 -12.38
C SER A 20 4.13 -27.33 -10.94
N TRP A 21 4.86 -26.82 -9.96
CA TRP A 21 4.57 -27.05 -8.55
C TRP A 21 3.35 -26.27 -8.08
N LYS A 22 2.66 -26.82 -7.06
CA LYS A 22 1.57 -26.15 -6.37
C LYS A 22 2.12 -25.42 -5.16
N LEU A 23 2.09 -24.11 -5.22
CA LEU A 23 2.47 -23.22 -4.12
C LEU A 23 1.23 -22.46 -3.65
N LYS A 24 1.18 -22.19 -2.35
CA LYS A 24 0.07 -21.42 -1.80
C LYS A 24 0.14 -19.96 -2.28
N ALA A 25 -0.97 -19.46 -2.78
CA ALA A 25 -1.06 -18.09 -3.27
C ALA A 25 -0.70 -17.07 -2.17
N TRP A 26 0.02 -16.02 -2.58
CA TRP A 26 0.45 -14.88 -1.76
C TRP A 26 1.50 -15.19 -0.70
N ASP A 27 2.08 -16.37 -0.72
CA ASP A 27 3.28 -16.70 0.05
C ASP A 27 4.53 -16.24 -0.71
N LEU A 28 5.53 -15.74 0.04
CA LEU A 28 6.82 -15.31 -0.48
C LEU A 28 7.83 -16.45 -0.37
N PHE A 29 8.51 -16.71 -1.46
CA PHE A 29 9.50 -17.78 -1.58
C PHE A 29 10.85 -17.27 -2.07
N LEU A 30 11.91 -17.93 -1.66
CA LEU A 30 13.27 -17.79 -2.18
C LEU A 30 13.58 -19.01 -3.04
N LEU A 31 14.10 -18.77 -4.25
CA LEU A 31 14.62 -19.80 -5.16
C LEU A 31 15.81 -19.21 -5.92
N TRP A 32 16.98 -19.89 -5.90
CA TRP A 32 18.22 -19.44 -6.54
C TRP A 32 18.63 -18.01 -6.15
N ASP A 33 18.56 -17.70 -4.86
CA ASP A 33 18.84 -16.37 -4.32
C ASP A 33 17.95 -15.24 -4.87
N GLU A 34 16.79 -15.60 -5.41
CA GLU A 34 15.80 -14.67 -5.95
C GLU A 34 14.44 -14.84 -5.28
N TYR A 35 13.73 -13.72 -5.08
CA TYR A 35 12.43 -13.73 -4.41
C TYR A 35 11.28 -13.80 -5.39
N TYR A 36 10.32 -14.64 -5.05
CA TYR A 36 9.10 -14.87 -5.81
C TYR A 36 7.87 -14.81 -4.91
N LEU A 37 6.85 -14.06 -5.34
CA LEU A 37 5.53 -14.09 -4.71
C LEU A 37 4.63 -15.03 -5.51
N SER A 38 4.07 -16.04 -4.86
CA SER A 38 3.09 -16.91 -5.49
C SER A 38 1.79 -16.15 -5.75
N LEU A 39 1.28 -16.18 -6.98
CA LEU A 39 -0.01 -15.61 -7.39
C LEU A 39 -1.13 -16.66 -7.39
N GLY A 40 -0.78 -17.95 -7.21
CA GLY A 40 -1.73 -19.06 -7.26
C GLY A 40 -1.81 -19.74 -8.62
N GLU A 41 -2.84 -20.54 -8.81
CA GLU A 41 -3.00 -21.39 -10.00
C GLU A 41 -3.66 -20.67 -11.17
N GLU A 42 -4.30 -19.53 -10.91
CA GLU A 42 -5.01 -18.74 -11.91
C GLU A 42 -4.53 -17.28 -11.86
N ILE A 43 -4.22 -16.75 -13.02
CA ILE A 43 -4.01 -15.31 -13.22
C ILE A 43 -4.95 -14.84 -14.34
N PRO A 44 -5.37 -13.57 -14.33
CA PRO A 44 -6.16 -13.04 -15.43
C PRO A 44 -5.45 -13.18 -16.76
N PHE A 45 -6.25 -13.37 -17.79
CA PHE A 45 -5.84 -13.65 -19.17
C PHE A 45 -5.00 -12.55 -19.85
N PHE A 46 -4.69 -11.46 -19.18
CA PHE A 46 -4.00 -10.29 -19.72
C PHE A 46 -2.47 -10.35 -19.66
N GLU A 47 -1.91 -11.43 -19.10
CA GLU A 47 -0.46 -11.61 -19.07
C GLU A 47 0.01 -12.12 -20.43
N GLN A 48 0.61 -11.22 -21.22
CA GLN A 48 1.09 -11.53 -22.57
C GLN A 48 2.39 -12.33 -22.57
N TYR A 49 3.17 -12.23 -21.50
CA TYR A 49 4.47 -12.87 -21.39
C TYR A 49 4.59 -13.63 -20.07
N VAL A 50 4.53 -14.94 -20.15
CA VAL A 50 4.75 -15.84 -19.02
C VAL A 50 5.90 -16.76 -19.35
N TYR A 51 6.98 -16.65 -18.61
CA TYR A 51 8.13 -17.55 -18.76
C TYR A 51 7.95 -18.78 -17.89
N GLU A 52 8.15 -19.96 -18.48
CA GLU A 52 8.12 -21.21 -17.73
C GLU A 52 9.48 -21.45 -17.06
N ILE A 53 9.46 -21.65 -15.74
CA ILE A 53 10.60 -22.15 -15.02
C ILE A 53 10.54 -23.68 -15.15
N ARG A 54 11.50 -24.26 -15.85
CA ARG A 54 11.72 -25.72 -15.85
C ARG A 54 12.00 -26.17 -14.42
N GLU A 55 11.58 -27.38 -14.07
CA GLU A 55 11.65 -27.92 -12.71
C GLU A 55 12.94 -27.52 -12.00
N PRO A 56 12.85 -26.75 -10.92
CA PRO A 56 14.04 -26.32 -10.21
C PRO A 56 14.66 -27.52 -9.50
N GLU A 57 15.95 -27.72 -9.67
CA GLU A 57 16.73 -28.73 -8.93
C GLU A 57 16.74 -28.45 -7.42
N SER A 58 16.52 -27.19 -7.04
CA SER A 58 16.46 -26.73 -5.65
C SER A 58 15.02 -26.50 -5.18
N LYS A 59 14.75 -26.77 -3.90
CA LYS A 59 13.43 -26.52 -3.29
C LYS A 59 13.20 -25.04 -3.05
N PHE A 60 11.96 -24.59 -3.24
CA PHE A 60 11.53 -23.27 -2.80
C PHE A 60 11.60 -23.17 -1.28
N GLN A 61 12.31 -22.17 -0.78
CA GLN A 61 12.30 -21.84 0.63
C GLN A 61 11.19 -20.84 0.92
N LEU A 62 10.25 -21.22 1.78
CA LEU A 62 9.20 -20.31 2.24
C LEU A 62 9.80 -19.24 3.16
N ILE A 63 9.66 -17.97 2.81
CA ILE A 63 10.16 -16.82 3.56
C ILE A 63 9.07 -16.18 4.40
N GLU A 64 7.91 -15.93 3.82
CA GLU A 64 6.78 -15.32 4.50
C GLU A 64 5.46 -15.86 3.98
N LYS A 65 4.53 -16.17 4.91
CA LYS A 65 3.16 -16.55 4.57
C LYS A 65 2.31 -15.29 4.42
N LYS A 66 1.47 -15.26 3.39
CA LYS A 66 0.52 -14.17 3.15
C LYS A 66 1.20 -12.79 3.22
N LEU A 67 2.14 -12.56 2.30
CA LEU A 67 2.88 -11.28 2.24
C LEU A 67 1.96 -10.06 2.18
N ILE A 68 0.76 -10.19 1.63
CA ILE A 68 -0.24 -9.13 1.46
C ILE A 68 -1.56 -9.54 2.11
N SER A 69 -2.33 -8.57 2.62
CA SER A 69 -3.65 -8.81 3.21
C SER A 69 -4.67 -9.26 2.16
N LYS A 70 -5.76 -9.89 2.63
CA LYS A 70 -6.87 -10.31 1.78
C LYS A 70 -7.52 -9.11 1.08
N GLU A 71 -7.65 -8.02 1.78
CA GLU A 71 -8.23 -6.77 1.31
C GLU A 71 -7.39 -6.17 0.18
N THR A 72 -6.08 -6.13 0.35
CA THR A 72 -5.15 -5.66 -0.68
C THR A 72 -5.19 -6.57 -1.91
N ILE A 73 -5.28 -7.89 -1.74
CA ILE A 73 -5.45 -8.83 -2.86
C ILE A 73 -6.74 -8.54 -3.64
N GLN A 74 -7.85 -8.32 -2.94
CA GLN A 74 -9.12 -7.97 -3.58
C GLN A 74 -9.03 -6.66 -4.37
N LEU A 75 -8.32 -5.66 -3.83
CA LEU A 75 -8.10 -4.39 -4.53
C LEU A 75 -7.21 -4.55 -5.77
N ILE A 76 -6.13 -5.34 -5.69
CA ILE A 76 -5.29 -5.68 -6.83
C ILE A 76 -6.12 -6.35 -7.93
N ASN A 77 -6.90 -7.38 -7.58
CA ASN A 77 -7.76 -8.07 -8.52
C ASN A 77 -8.78 -7.14 -9.16
N TYR A 78 -9.45 -6.30 -8.38
CA TYR A 78 -10.36 -5.28 -8.91
C TYR A 78 -9.66 -4.39 -9.93
N MET A 79 -8.47 -3.88 -9.63
CA MET A 79 -7.76 -2.99 -10.56
C MET A 79 -7.33 -3.72 -11.83
N VAL A 80 -6.90 -4.98 -11.74
CA VAL A 80 -6.51 -5.79 -12.89
C VAL A 80 -7.71 -6.07 -13.79
N TYR A 81 -8.83 -6.54 -13.23
CA TYR A 81 -10.03 -6.89 -14.00
C TYR A 81 -10.73 -5.66 -14.57
N GLU A 82 -10.94 -4.62 -13.78
CA GLU A 82 -11.64 -3.40 -14.22
C GLU A 82 -10.85 -2.60 -15.26
N ARG A 83 -9.53 -2.71 -15.28
CA ARG A 83 -8.67 -1.94 -16.18
C ARG A 83 -8.05 -2.78 -17.28
N TYR A 84 -8.33 -4.08 -17.30
CA TYR A 84 -7.78 -5.00 -18.28
C TYR A 84 -6.28 -4.85 -18.45
N CYS A 85 -5.56 -4.74 -17.33
CA CYS A 85 -4.12 -4.54 -17.34
C CYS A 85 -3.37 -5.71 -16.67
N PRO A 86 -2.12 -5.96 -17.09
CA PRO A 86 -1.31 -7.02 -16.50
C PRO A 86 -1.09 -6.85 -14.99
N TYR A 87 -0.98 -7.96 -14.27
CA TYR A 87 -0.73 -7.97 -12.83
C TYR A 87 0.48 -7.13 -12.44
N TYR A 88 1.58 -7.22 -13.17
CA TYR A 88 2.80 -6.48 -12.85
C TYR A 88 2.60 -4.97 -12.85
N ASN A 89 1.71 -4.45 -13.70
CA ASN A 89 1.39 -3.02 -13.75
C ASN A 89 0.69 -2.53 -12.49
N VAL A 90 -0.09 -3.38 -11.83
CA VAL A 90 -0.78 -3.07 -10.59
C VAL A 90 0.10 -3.37 -9.38
N MET A 91 0.76 -4.52 -9.36
CA MET A 91 1.58 -5.00 -8.25
C MET A 91 2.69 -4.02 -7.85
N LYS A 92 3.29 -3.31 -8.81
CA LYS A 92 4.34 -2.29 -8.56
C LYS A 92 3.90 -1.16 -7.62
N TYR A 93 2.59 -0.91 -7.50
CA TYR A 93 2.07 0.11 -6.58
C TYR A 93 1.97 -0.41 -5.15
N PHE A 94 1.75 -1.69 -4.95
CA PHE A 94 1.53 -2.31 -3.65
C PHE A 94 2.79 -2.92 -3.05
N LEU A 95 3.70 -3.40 -3.89
CA LEU A 95 4.89 -4.11 -3.43
C LEU A 95 6.10 -3.17 -3.31
N PRO A 96 6.97 -3.41 -2.33
CA PRO A 96 8.25 -2.71 -2.25
C PRO A 96 9.13 -3.10 -3.44
N GLN A 97 9.96 -2.16 -3.90
CA GLN A 97 10.93 -2.47 -4.95
C GLN A 97 12.14 -3.26 -4.41
N GLU A 98 12.49 -3.05 -3.15
CA GLU A 98 13.62 -3.70 -2.48
C GLU A 98 13.14 -4.66 -1.40
N ILE A 99 12.67 -5.83 -1.82
CA ILE A 99 12.15 -6.84 -0.90
C ILE A 99 13.23 -7.39 0.02
N ASP A 100 14.49 -7.47 -0.46
CA ASP A 100 15.64 -7.92 0.32
C ASP A 100 15.80 -7.13 1.62
N LYS A 101 15.68 -5.81 1.56
CA LYS A 101 15.77 -4.94 2.74
C LYS A 101 14.63 -5.15 3.74
N LEU A 102 13.49 -5.63 3.29
CA LEU A 102 12.38 -6.00 4.18
C LEU A 102 12.69 -7.29 4.96
N ILE A 103 13.35 -8.24 4.29
CA ILE A 103 13.64 -9.57 4.85
C ILE A 103 14.88 -9.52 5.74
N GLU A 104 15.98 -8.91 5.31
CA GLU A 104 17.20 -8.76 6.09
C GLU A 104 16.97 -8.08 7.43
N ARG A 105 16.06 -7.09 7.49
CA ARG A 105 15.71 -6.41 8.73
C ARG A 105 14.84 -7.23 9.69
N LYS A 106 14.13 -8.24 9.20
CA LYS A 106 13.40 -9.19 10.06
C LYS A 106 14.35 -10.17 10.76
N GLN A 107 15.48 -10.49 10.16
CA GLN A 107 16.52 -11.35 10.76
C GLN A 107 17.39 -10.60 11.80
N GLY A 108 17.48 -9.28 11.70
CA GLY A 108 18.13 -8.42 12.69
C GLY A 108 17.20 -8.09 13.83
N LYS A 109 17.36 -8.79 14.97
CA LYS A 109 16.76 -8.55 16.30
C LYS A 109 15.53 -7.63 16.29
N GLN A 110 14.34 -8.21 16.33
CA GLN A 110 13.14 -7.53 16.78
C GLN A 110 13.41 -6.93 18.17
N LYS A 111 13.82 -5.68 18.23
CA LYS A 111 13.50 -4.84 19.37
C LYS A 111 12.00 -4.61 19.29
N ILE A 112 11.24 -5.50 19.92
CA ILE A 112 9.85 -5.28 20.23
C ILE A 112 9.81 -3.94 20.94
N SER A 113 9.30 -2.92 20.25
CA SER A 113 9.04 -1.63 20.88
C SER A 113 8.06 -1.89 22.01
N PRO A 114 8.33 -1.42 23.25
CA PRO A 114 7.45 -1.62 24.39
C PRO A 114 6.09 -0.93 24.29
N PHE A 115 5.75 -0.39 23.13
CA PHE A 115 4.52 0.38 22.87
C PHE A 115 3.27 -0.48 22.60
N LEU A 116 3.32 -1.79 22.80
CA LEU A 116 2.19 -2.70 22.50
C LEU A 116 1.16 -2.87 23.62
N LYS A 117 1.27 -2.15 24.73
CA LYS A 117 0.18 -2.12 25.74
C LYS A 117 0.12 -0.75 26.38
N GLY A 118 -0.88 0.00 26.05
CA GLY A 118 -1.25 1.13 26.88
C GLY A 118 -1.46 2.43 26.14
N ALA A 119 -2.70 2.81 26.21
CA ALA A 119 -3.18 4.19 26.18
C ALA A 119 -2.78 5.01 24.95
N CYS A 120 -3.73 5.17 24.06
CA CYS A 120 -3.88 6.50 23.48
C CYS A 120 -3.74 7.50 24.61
N PRO A 121 -2.89 8.53 24.50
CA PRO A 121 -2.99 9.65 25.42
C PRO A 121 -4.39 10.24 25.25
N ALA A 122 -5.26 9.88 26.17
CA ALA A 122 -6.46 10.66 26.42
C ALA A 122 -5.94 12.05 26.74
N SER A 123 -6.38 13.04 25.99
CA SER A 123 -5.97 14.45 26.14
C SER A 123 -4.47 14.74 25.86
N ALA A 124 -4.04 14.64 24.61
CA ALA A 124 -3.03 15.55 24.14
C ALA A 124 -3.69 16.93 24.12
N GLY A 125 -3.35 17.76 25.10
CA GLY A 125 -3.86 19.12 25.20
C GLY A 125 -3.72 19.84 23.88
N VAL A 126 -4.75 20.55 23.50
CA VAL A 126 -4.77 21.48 22.38
C VAL A 126 -3.64 22.49 22.64
N VAL A 127 -2.53 22.35 21.92
CA VAL A 127 -1.53 23.41 21.85
C VAL A 127 -2.13 24.45 20.94
N GLU A 128 -2.66 25.50 21.52
CA GLU A 128 -2.99 26.74 20.82
C GLU A 128 -1.66 27.37 20.34
N GLY A 129 -1.29 27.03 19.11
CA GLY A 129 -0.23 27.66 18.34
C GLY A 129 -0.81 28.23 17.06
N GLN A 130 -0.67 29.53 16.86
CA GLN A 130 -1.08 30.27 15.67
C GLN A 130 -0.56 29.59 14.42
N GLY A 131 -1.47 29.20 13.52
CA GLY A 131 -1.10 28.83 12.16
C GLY A 131 -1.78 27.60 11.64
N ILE A 132 -2.78 27.86 10.85
CA ILE A 132 -3.20 27.07 9.68
C ILE A 132 -4.10 25.86 9.95
N PHE A 133 -5.26 26.05 9.60
CA PHE A 133 -6.44 25.27 9.34
C PHE A 133 -6.18 23.83 8.87
N ILE A 134 -5.94 22.92 9.78
CA ILE A 134 -6.57 21.62 9.61
C ILE A 134 -8.05 21.92 9.85
N ASN A 135 -8.83 21.93 8.77
CA ASN A 135 -10.27 22.11 8.87
C ASN A 135 -10.76 21.27 10.04
N GLU A 136 -11.58 21.82 10.94
CA GLU A 136 -12.08 21.11 12.13
C GLU A 136 -12.69 19.75 11.81
N LYS A 137 -13.21 19.59 10.58
CA LYS A 137 -13.64 18.30 10.04
C LYS A 137 -12.52 17.26 9.96
N VAL A 138 -11.28 17.67 9.65
CA VAL A 138 -10.12 16.76 9.65
C VAL A 138 -9.68 16.50 11.09
N LYS A 139 -9.66 17.49 11.96
CA LYS A 139 -9.33 17.31 13.38
C LYS A 139 -10.25 16.31 14.06
N ALA A 140 -11.56 16.41 13.83
CA ALA A 140 -12.54 15.47 14.39
C ALA A 140 -12.38 14.03 13.91
N CYS A 141 -11.75 13.83 12.74
CA CYS A 141 -11.48 12.50 12.18
C CYS A 141 -10.16 11.88 12.63
N LEU A 142 -9.27 12.64 13.28
CA LEU A 142 -7.90 12.26 13.56
C LEU A 142 -7.70 11.49 14.88
N PHE A 143 -8.72 11.42 15.72
CA PHE A 143 -8.65 10.77 17.05
C PHE A 143 -9.25 9.35 17.07
N THR A 144 -9.06 8.59 15.99
CA THR A 144 -9.56 7.23 15.93
C THR A 144 -8.51 6.22 16.36
N GLN A 145 -8.97 5.08 16.92
CA GLN A 145 -8.09 3.94 17.26
C GLN A 145 -7.60 3.19 16.02
N TRP A 146 -8.12 3.50 14.84
CA TRP A 146 -7.94 2.84 13.56
C TRP A 146 -7.15 3.70 12.57
N GLN A 147 -6.89 3.15 11.39
CA GLN A 147 -6.22 3.90 10.32
C GLN A 147 -7.22 4.77 9.53
N THR A 148 -6.83 6.01 9.33
CA THR A 148 -7.56 6.99 8.49
C THR A 148 -6.66 7.39 7.32
N LEU A 149 -7.13 7.18 6.10
CA LEU A 149 -6.50 7.64 4.87
C LEU A 149 -7.11 8.98 4.44
N ILE A 150 -6.27 9.98 4.22
CA ILE A 150 -6.68 11.30 3.74
C ILE A 150 -6.01 11.56 2.41
N VAL A 151 -6.83 11.69 1.36
CA VAL A 151 -6.37 11.77 -0.03
C VAL A 151 -6.49 13.18 -0.56
N PHE A 152 -5.37 13.70 -1.06
CA PHE A 152 -5.28 15.02 -1.65
C PHE A 152 -5.04 14.93 -3.16
N PRO A 153 -5.57 15.89 -3.95
CA PRO A 153 -5.38 15.90 -5.40
C PRO A 153 -3.91 16.08 -5.79
N ASP A 154 -3.17 16.88 -5.02
CA ASP A 154 -1.80 17.26 -5.29
C ASP A 154 -1.05 17.64 -4.00
N LEU A 155 0.29 17.76 -4.14
CA LEU A 155 1.17 18.13 -3.04
C LEU A 155 0.86 19.53 -2.46
N TRP A 156 0.50 20.48 -3.31
CA TRP A 156 0.21 21.86 -2.91
C TRP A 156 -0.99 21.92 -1.98
N THR A 157 -2.07 21.23 -2.37
CA THR A 157 -3.27 21.11 -1.54
C THR A 157 -2.95 20.44 -0.20
N LEU A 158 -2.15 19.38 -0.22
CA LEU A 158 -1.73 18.68 1.00
C LEU A 158 -0.96 19.62 1.94
N ILE A 159 0.06 20.33 1.44
CA ILE A 159 0.88 21.24 2.25
C ILE A 159 0.04 22.37 2.84
N ASN A 160 -0.86 22.96 2.06
CA ASN A 160 -1.67 24.07 2.51
C ASN A 160 -2.78 23.67 3.50
N MET A 161 -3.21 22.41 3.49
CA MET A 161 -4.28 21.92 4.36
C MET A 161 -3.79 21.16 5.59
N THR A 162 -2.50 20.91 5.70
CA THR A 162 -1.92 20.15 6.81
C THR A 162 -0.75 20.89 7.44
N ASP A 163 -0.66 20.83 8.76
CA ASP A 163 0.44 21.44 9.51
C ASP A 163 1.71 20.57 9.45
N ASP A 164 2.86 21.21 9.33
CA ASP A 164 4.18 20.57 9.30
C ASP A 164 4.48 19.80 10.59
N GLU A 165 4.15 20.35 11.76
CA GLU A 165 4.38 19.69 13.03
C GLU A 165 3.49 18.47 13.21
N PHE A 166 2.26 18.58 12.72
CA PHE A 166 1.35 17.45 12.71
C PHE A 166 1.87 16.32 11.82
N ARG A 167 2.38 16.64 10.62
CA ARG A 167 2.97 15.64 9.70
C ARG A 167 4.19 14.92 10.27
N LYS A 168 4.91 15.52 11.22
CA LYS A 168 6.10 14.95 11.89
C LYS A 168 5.76 14.01 13.05
N GLN A 169 4.48 13.88 13.42
CA GLN A 169 4.07 12.98 14.50
C GLN A 169 4.39 11.52 14.16
N LYS A 170 4.81 10.74 15.13
CA LYS A 170 5.25 9.34 14.95
C LYS A 170 4.15 8.41 14.39
N TRP A 171 2.89 8.77 14.61
CA TRP A 171 1.70 8.02 14.18
C TRP A 171 1.10 8.56 12.87
N VAL A 172 1.78 9.49 12.21
CA VAL A 172 1.41 10.07 10.92
C VAL A 172 2.44 9.69 9.88
N ASP A 173 2.01 9.21 8.73
CA ASP A 173 2.83 9.04 7.54
C ASP A 173 2.31 9.91 6.40
N THR A 174 3.22 10.52 5.65
CA THR A 174 2.91 11.33 4.47
C THR A 174 3.50 10.68 3.24
N LEU A 175 2.63 10.22 2.35
CA LEU A 175 2.97 9.50 1.13
C LEU A 175 2.89 10.42 -0.07
N LEU A 176 4.05 10.73 -0.65
CA LEU A 176 4.20 11.63 -1.79
C LEU A 176 4.94 10.93 -2.93
N SER A 177 4.62 11.30 -4.16
CA SER A 177 5.38 10.81 -5.34
C SER A 177 6.86 11.19 -5.27
N THR A 178 7.18 12.31 -4.62
CA THR A 178 8.55 12.83 -4.41
C THR A 178 9.33 12.12 -3.33
N ASN A 179 8.68 11.29 -2.49
CA ASN A 179 9.37 10.54 -1.45
C ASN A 179 10.37 9.56 -2.08
N THR A 180 11.54 9.43 -1.46
CA THR A 180 12.52 8.42 -1.85
C THR A 180 11.96 7.02 -1.63
N GLN A 181 12.46 6.02 -2.36
CA GLN A 181 12.01 4.64 -2.22
C GLN A 181 12.16 4.13 -0.77
N ASN A 182 13.26 4.46 -0.10
CA ASN A 182 13.46 4.10 1.31
C ASN A 182 12.39 4.70 2.25
N GLN A 183 11.96 5.94 1.99
CA GLN A 183 10.88 6.57 2.74
C GLN A 183 9.56 5.85 2.48
N LYS A 184 9.23 5.58 1.22
CA LYS A 184 8.02 4.83 0.85
C LYS A 184 7.98 3.44 1.49
N ASP A 185 9.07 2.70 1.46
CA ASP A 185 9.14 1.36 2.05
C ASP A 185 9.07 1.38 3.59
N LYS A 186 9.61 2.45 4.22
CA LYS A 186 9.43 2.67 5.66
C LYS A 186 7.95 2.92 5.99
N SER A 187 7.29 3.81 5.27
CA SER A 187 5.87 4.14 5.48
C SER A 187 4.98 2.92 5.22
N ARG A 188 5.23 2.16 4.15
CA ARG A 188 4.52 0.90 3.88
C ARG A 188 4.57 -0.07 5.06
N ARG A 189 5.76 -0.24 5.65
CA ARG A 189 5.91 -1.09 6.84
C ARG A 189 5.16 -0.57 8.05
N ASN A 190 5.25 0.73 8.31
CA ASN A 190 4.56 1.36 9.42
C ASN A 190 3.04 1.19 9.29
N ILE A 191 2.50 1.41 8.09
CA ILE A 191 1.08 1.23 7.79
C ILE A 191 0.66 -0.23 8.00
N LYS A 192 1.39 -1.17 7.41
CA LYS A 192 1.11 -2.61 7.53
C LYS A 192 1.23 -3.12 8.96
N GLN A 193 2.16 -2.59 9.76
CA GLN A 193 2.37 -2.96 11.17
C GLN A 193 1.49 -2.19 12.15
N TRP A 194 0.55 -1.39 11.64
CA TRP A 194 -0.35 -0.58 12.44
C TRP A 194 0.34 0.48 13.32
N ASN A 195 1.57 0.87 12.98
CA ASN A 195 2.29 1.94 13.68
C ASN A 195 1.79 3.34 13.26
N THR A 196 1.16 3.43 12.08
CA THR A 196 0.58 4.66 11.53
C THR A 196 -0.93 4.66 11.69
N LYS A 197 -1.49 5.75 12.20
CA LYS A 197 -2.93 5.96 12.37
C LYS A 197 -3.51 6.90 11.33
N VAL A 198 -2.76 7.93 10.95
CA VAL A 198 -3.17 8.89 9.93
C VAL A 198 -2.22 8.80 8.75
N ILE A 199 -2.76 8.63 7.57
CA ILE A 199 -2.02 8.53 6.34
C ILE A 199 -2.46 9.67 5.43
N PHE A 200 -1.57 10.64 5.21
CA PHE A 200 -1.75 11.63 4.16
C PHE A 200 -1.16 11.11 2.87
N ALA A 201 -1.94 11.10 1.80
CA ALA A 201 -1.48 10.61 0.52
C ALA A 201 -1.93 11.50 -0.64
N THR A 202 -1.07 11.65 -1.63
CA THR A 202 -1.50 12.09 -2.94
C THR A 202 -2.15 10.92 -3.69
N HIS A 203 -2.91 11.21 -4.71
CA HIS A 203 -3.73 10.24 -5.46
C HIS A 203 -2.96 9.01 -5.96
N SER A 204 -1.66 9.14 -6.26
CA SER A 204 -0.81 8.05 -6.76
C SER A 204 -0.28 7.14 -5.65
N GLU A 205 -0.36 7.54 -4.40
CA GLU A 205 0.28 6.85 -3.27
C GLU A 205 -0.71 6.17 -2.31
N ILE A 206 -1.97 6.06 -2.71
CA ILE A 206 -3.03 5.44 -1.89
C ILE A 206 -2.94 3.91 -1.82
N TYR A 207 -2.08 3.29 -2.62
CA TYR A 207 -1.97 1.85 -2.76
C TYR A 207 -1.06 1.25 -1.71
N GLN A 208 -1.62 0.99 -0.53
CA GLN A 208 -0.90 0.45 0.61
C GLN A 208 -1.60 -0.80 1.16
N ASP A 209 -0.85 -1.64 1.87
CA ASP A 209 -1.38 -2.79 2.60
C ASP A 209 -1.80 -2.33 4.01
N TYR A 210 -3.02 -1.79 4.10
CA TYR A 210 -3.56 -1.23 5.35
C TYR A 210 -3.88 -2.34 6.35
N ALA A 211 -3.45 -2.15 7.60
CA ALA A 211 -3.71 -3.11 8.68
C ALA A 211 -5.14 -3.02 9.23
N ASP A 212 -5.69 -1.81 9.32
CA ASP A 212 -7.04 -1.56 9.87
C ASP A 212 -7.61 -0.22 9.38
N LEU A 213 -7.83 -0.14 8.07
CA LEU A 213 -8.40 1.07 7.44
C LEU A 213 -9.90 1.15 7.74
N LYS A 214 -10.33 2.19 8.48
CA LYS A 214 -11.74 2.40 8.83
C LYS A 214 -12.32 3.71 8.32
N LYS A 215 -11.47 4.61 7.83
CA LYS A 215 -11.96 5.86 7.26
C LYS A 215 -11.10 6.31 6.10
N ILE A 216 -11.76 6.79 5.05
CA ILE A 216 -11.14 7.46 3.90
C ILE A 216 -11.76 8.83 3.77
N ILE A 217 -10.94 9.86 3.65
CA ILE A 217 -11.38 11.23 3.35
C ILE A 217 -10.73 11.62 2.04
N ILE A 218 -11.51 12.04 1.06
CA ILE A 218 -10.99 12.51 -0.22
C ILE A 218 -11.38 13.97 -0.44
N PHE A 219 -10.39 14.81 -0.69
CA PHE A 219 -10.56 16.23 -0.96
C PHE A 219 -10.66 16.50 -2.46
N TYR A 220 -11.69 17.28 -2.87
CA TYR A 220 -11.85 17.78 -4.22
C TYR A 220 -11.80 16.70 -5.32
N PRO A 221 -12.64 15.65 -5.25
CA PRO A 221 -12.51 14.44 -6.08
C PRO A 221 -12.67 14.71 -7.59
N HIS A 222 -13.24 15.86 -7.97
CA HIS A 222 -13.43 16.24 -9.37
C HIS A 222 -12.20 16.88 -10.02
N LYS A 223 -11.12 17.16 -9.25
CA LYS A 223 -9.91 17.70 -9.82
C LYS A 223 -9.26 16.72 -10.81
N ARG A 224 -8.77 17.27 -11.93
CA ARG A 224 -8.16 16.50 -13.04
C ARG A 224 -7.03 15.57 -12.58
N TYR A 225 -6.29 15.93 -11.56
CA TYR A 225 -5.18 15.15 -11.00
C TYR A 225 -5.57 13.74 -10.53
N TYR A 226 -6.85 13.52 -10.21
CA TYR A 226 -7.34 12.21 -9.79
C TYR A 226 -7.55 11.20 -10.93
N SER A 227 -7.20 11.56 -12.16
CA SER A 227 -7.27 10.66 -13.31
C SER A 227 -5.87 10.25 -13.74
N ASN A 228 -5.51 8.99 -13.56
CA ASN A 228 -4.26 8.46 -14.07
C ASN A 228 -4.35 8.22 -15.58
N GLN A 229 -3.43 8.80 -16.35
CA GLN A 229 -3.36 8.65 -17.81
C GLN A 229 -2.54 7.43 -18.25
N GLN A 230 -1.69 6.90 -17.36
CA GLN A 230 -0.84 5.74 -17.62
C GLN A 230 -1.49 4.47 -17.07
N ASP A 231 -1.10 3.32 -17.61
CA ASP A 231 -1.59 2.04 -17.09
C ASP A 231 -1.06 1.73 -15.68
N PRO A 232 -1.95 1.26 -14.81
CA PRO A 232 -3.39 1.11 -14.99
C PRO A 232 -4.11 2.45 -14.98
N ARG A 233 -4.93 2.71 -16.00
CA ARG A 233 -5.73 3.94 -16.10
C ARG A 233 -6.89 3.87 -15.11
N TYR A 234 -6.87 4.70 -14.09
CA TYR A 234 -7.92 4.72 -13.07
C TYR A 234 -8.34 6.15 -12.71
N LYS A 235 -9.55 6.25 -12.17
CA LYS A 235 -10.01 7.43 -11.44
C LYS A 235 -9.89 7.14 -9.96
N THR A 236 -9.18 7.97 -9.23
CA THR A 236 -8.94 7.75 -7.79
C THR A 236 -10.25 7.63 -7.01
N LEU A 237 -11.29 8.41 -7.36
CA LEU A 237 -12.60 8.29 -6.72
C LEU A 237 -13.18 6.86 -6.84
N ALA A 238 -13.10 6.25 -8.02
CA ALA A 238 -13.60 4.88 -8.21
C ALA A 238 -12.80 3.87 -7.36
N VAL A 239 -11.48 4.08 -7.25
CA VAL A 239 -10.63 3.22 -6.42
C VAL A 239 -10.96 3.37 -4.94
N VAL A 240 -11.10 4.59 -4.41
CA VAL A 240 -11.45 4.79 -3.00
C VAL A 240 -12.87 4.32 -2.67
N GLN A 241 -13.81 4.40 -3.61
CA GLN A 241 -15.13 3.79 -3.47
C GLN A 241 -15.02 2.26 -3.34
N LYS A 242 -14.16 1.64 -4.16
CA LYS A 242 -13.91 0.19 -4.05
C LYS A 242 -13.17 -0.17 -2.77
N MET A 243 -12.22 0.65 -2.32
CA MET A 243 -11.57 0.48 -1.02
C MET A 243 -12.58 0.53 0.13
N LYS A 244 -13.55 1.48 0.09
CA LYS A 244 -14.64 1.54 1.07
C LYS A 244 -15.35 0.19 1.21
N GLU A 245 -15.71 -0.45 0.10
CA GLU A 245 -16.40 -1.74 0.09
C GLU A 245 -15.51 -2.86 0.63
N ILE A 246 -14.25 -2.92 0.18
CA ILE A 246 -13.30 -4.00 0.52
C ILE A 246 -12.89 -3.95 1.99
N TYR A 247 -12.57 -2.76 2.51
CA TYR A 247 -12.10 -2.56 3.89
C TYR A 247 -13.23 -2.35 4.89
N ASP A 248 -14.48 -2.31 4.42
CA ASP A 248 -15.65 -1.98 5.25
C ASP A 248 -15.42 -0.72 6.08
N CYS A 249 -15.13 0.39 5.38
CA CYS A 249 -14.74 1.65 5.98
C CYS A 249 -15.66 2.80 5.56
N GLU A 250 -15.66 3.89 6.34
CA GLU A 250 -16.37 5.12 6.01
C GLU A 250 -15.63 5.86 4.87
N LEU A 251 -16.37 6.39 3.90
CA LEU A 251 -15.85 7.30 2.87
C LEU A 251 -16.50 8.67 3.02
N GLN A 252 -15.69 9.67 3.30
CA GLN A 252 -16.10 11.07 3.36
C GLN A 252 -15.53 11.82 2.14
N ILE A 253 -16.41 12.44 1.38
CA ILE A 253 -16.05 13.29 0.25
C ILE A 253 -16.13 14.74 0.71
N VAL A 254 -15.05 15.51 0.49
CA VAL A 254 -14.98 16.93 0.81
C VAL A 254 -14.89 17.70 -0.49
N GLU A 255 -15.94 18.41 -0.81
CA GLU A 255 -16.01 19.35 -1.94
C GLU A 255 -15.73 20.78 -1.47
N ASN A 256 -15.50 21.70 -2.41
CA ASN A 256 -15.27 23.12 -2.10
C ASN A 256 -16.49 23.74 -1.44
#